data_98effbbaf4690c88fc9b3a6b2c0c6e5a
#
_entry.id   98effbbaf4690c88fc9b3a6b2c0c6e5a
#
_cell.length_a   1.000
_cell.length_b   1.000
_cell.length_c   1.000
_cell.angle_alpha   90.00
_cell.angle_beta   90.00
_cell.angle_gamma   90.00
#
_symmetry.space_group_name_H-M   'P 1'
#
loop_
_entity.id
_entity.type
_entity.pdbx_description
1 polymer ?
#
loop_
_entity_poly.entity_id
_entity_poly.type
_entity_poly.pdbx_seq_one_letter_code
_entity_poly.pdbx_strand_id
1 'polypeptide(L)'
;WTVSEVELDIASGEIRIHVGHPRGTKFGCPECERQLPCYDHAETRSWRHLDSCQFKTLLVARPPRVNCPEHGVKTVSVPWAEKSSRFTILFERLAIDVLLATQTVKGAMGILRTSWDETWYFVQRAVRRGQDRKEAKPLPRIGIDEKAFAKGQDYLTLIYDLEESTVEAISDGHDTEAGVACFSQLSPEQIASVEAVAMDMSPAYVKAAKQTIPLAEEKIVHDRFHVMQLATKAVDKVRRGEHRKLMLEDDNRLA
;
A
#
# COMPACT_ATOMS: atom_id res chain seq x y z
N TRP A 1 -8.00 22.94 -23.11
CA TRP A 1 -8.49 21.71 -23.72
C TRP A 1 -10.00 21.79 -23.95
N THR A 2 -10.47 21.28 -25.10
CA THR A 2 -11.86 21.33 -25.53
C THR A 2 -12.27 19.96 -26.07
N VAL A 3 -13.53 19.58 -25.83
CA VAL A 3 -14.12 18.40 -26.46
C VAL A 3 -14.41 18.76 -27.92
N SER A 4 -13.92 17.96 -28.84
CA SER A 4 -14.15 18.13 -30.28
C SER A 4 -15.26 17.21 -30.81
N GLU A 5 -15.38 16.01 -30.24
CA GLU A 5 -16.34 14.99 -30.68
C GLU A 5 -16.64 14.03 -29.54
N VAL A 6 -17.86 13.46 -29.56
CA VAL A 6 -18.26 12.39 -28.66
C VAL A 6 -18.90 11.28 -29.47
N GLU A 7 -18.32 10.10 -29.41
CA GLU A 7 -18.78 8.88 -30.07
C GLU A 7 -19.43 7.95 -29.05
N LEU A 8 -20.62 7.47 -29.31
CA LEU A 8 -21.31 6.44 -28.53
C LEU A 8 -21.35 5.14 -29.33
N ASP A 9 -20.64 4.13 -28.86
CA ASP A 9 -20.73 2.77 -29.37
C ASP A 9 -21.55 1.90 -28.41
N ILE A 10 -22.82 1.70 -28.76
CA ILE A 10 -23.74 0.87 -27.98
C ILE A 10 -23.32 -0.61 -28.00
N ALA A 11 -22.76 -1.08 -29.10
CA ALA A 11 -22.41 -2.49 -29.27
C ALA A 11 -21.23 -2.89 -28.37
N SER A 12 -20.21 -2.03 -28.26
CA SER A 12 -19.06 -2.25 -27.36
C SER A 12 -19.31 -1.76 -25.94
N GLY A 13 -20.36 -0.96 -25.71
CA GLY A 13 -20.65 -0.33 -24.43
C GLY A 13 -19.62 0.75 -24.06
N GLU A 14 -19.13 1.51 -25.05
CA GLU A 14 -18.11 2.55 -24.88
C GLU A 14 -18.59 3.94 -25.32
N ILE A 15 -18.11 4.95 -24.60
CA ILE A 15 -18.17 6.35 -24.99
C ILE A 15 -16.74 6.83 -25.21
N ARG A 16 -16.46 7.38 -26.39
CA ARG A 16 -15.17 7.99 -26.72
C ARG A 16 -15.33 9.50 -26.80
N ILE A 17 -14.59 10.23 -25.97
CA ILE A 17 -14.59 11.68 -25.91
C ILE A 17 -13.27 12.17 -26.47
N HIS A 18 -13.31 12.73 -27.67
CA HIS A 18 -12.15 13.31 -28.33
C HIS A 18 -11.86 14.71 -27.78
N VAL A 19 -10.64 14.89 -27.29
CA VAL A 19 -10.19 16.11 -26.64
C VAL A 19 -9.01 16.70 -27.40
N GLY A 20 -9.13 17.99 -27.74
CA GLY A 20 -8.11 18.76 -28.42
C GLY A 20 -7.83 20.07 -27.72
N HIS A 21 -7.11 20.94 -28.40
CA HIS A 21 -6.82 22.31 -27.95
C HIS A 21 -6.96 23.30 -29.09
N PRO A 22 -7.28 24.57 -28.83
CA PRO A 22 -7.36 25.62 -29.85
C PRO A 22 -6.02 25.84 -30.55
N ARG A 23 -6.07 26.31 -31.79
CA ARG A 23 -4.85 26.73 -32.51
C ARG A 23 -4.17 27.89 -31.76
N GLY A 24 -2.83 27.87 -31.73
CA GLY A 24 -2.05 28.93 -31.05
C GLY A 24 -1.91 28.75 -29.54
N THR A 25 -2.48 27.68 -28.96
CA THR A 25 -2.28 27.37 -27.53
C THR A 25 -0.79 27.14 -27.26
N LYS A 26 -0.28 27.80 -26.22
CA LYS A 26 1.07 27.56 -25.68
C LYS A 26 1.02 26.55 -24.55
N PHE A 27 2.08 25.75 -24.44
CA PHE A 27 2.21 24.70 -23.43
C PHE A 27 3.53 24.83 -22.69
N GLY A 28 3.51 24.53 -21.40
CA GLY A 28 4.73 24.47 -20.59
C GLY A 28 5.61 23.27 -20.96
N CYS A 29 6.90 23.50 -21.08
CA CYS A 29 7.88 22.42 -21.13
C CYS A 29 7.80 21.60 -19.82
N PRO A 30 7.67 20.26 -19.85
CA PRO A 30 7.55 19.47 -18.63
C PRO A 30 8.79 19.47 -17.73
N GLU A 31 9.92 20.00 -18.20
CA GLU A 31 11.18 20.05 -17.44
C GLU A 31 11.47 21.45 -16.86
N CYS A 32 11.10 22.53 -17.55
CA CYS A 32 11.41 23.90 -17.13
C CYS A 32 10.21 24.87 -17.17
N GLU A 33 9.02 24.38 -17.45
CA GLU A 33 7.75 25.11 -17.47
C GLU A 33 7.70 26.28 -18.49
N ARG A 34 8.76 26.52 -19.29
CA ARG A 34 8.77 27.54 -20.32
C ARG A 34 7.60 27.39 -21.26
N GLN A 35 6.84 28.46 -21.48
CA GLN A 35 5.67 28.48 -22.37
C GLN A 35 6.09 28.54 -23.84
N LEU A 36 5.78 27.48 -24.57
CA LEU A 36 6.19 27.28 -25.96
C LEU A 36 4.99 26.96 -26.85
N PRO A 37 5.03 27.33 -28.13
CA PRO A 37 4.00 26.90 -29.09
C PRO A 37 4.03 25.39 -29.25
N CYS A 38 2.88 24.85 -29.66
CA CYS A 38 2.81 23.43 -30.09
C CYS A 38 3.73 23.25 -31.32
N TYR A 39 4.68 22.33 -31.20
CA TYR A 39 5.57 21.95 -32.29
C TYR A 39 4.89 20.94 -33.23
N ASP A 40 4.40 19.84 -32.66
CA ASP A 40 3.60 18.81 -33.32
C ASP A 40 2.80 18.01 -32.25
N HIS A 41 2.28 16.85 -32.62
CA HIS A 41 1.54 16.00 -31.70
C HIS A 41 2.13 14.58 -31.68
N ALA A 42 2.14 13.98 -30.50
CA ALA A 42 2.40 12.57 -30.34
C ALA A 42 1.27 11.71 -30.92
N GLU A 43 1.47 10.41 -30.94
CA GLU A 43 0.44 9.44 -31.35
C GLU A 43 -0.81 9.56 -30.48
N THR A 44 -1.95 9.17 -31.05
CA THR A 44 -3.23 9.15 -30.35
C THR A 44 -3.15 8.20 -29.15
N ARG A 45 -3.60 8.68 -28.02
CA ARG A 45 -3.69 7.92 -26.77
C ARG A 45 -5.12 7.98 -26.24
N SER A 46 -5.50 6.94 -25.50
CA SER A 46 -6.76 6.90 -24.77
C SER A 46 -6.51 6.70 -23.28
N TRP A 47 -7.38 7.29 -22.47
CA TRP A 47 -7.39 7.16 -21.01
C TRP A 47 -8.77 6.75 -20.54
N ARG A 48 -8.82 5.70 -19.73
CA ARG A 48 -10.04 5.28 -19.06
C ARG A 48 -10.49 6.36 -18.08
N HIS A 49 -11.73 6.80 -18.21
CA HIS A 49 -12.36 7.79 -17.34
C HIS A 49 -13.51 7.14 -16.56
N LEU A 50 -14.14 7.92 -15.67
CA LEU A 50 -15.34 7.50 -14.95
C LEU A 50 -16.43 7.10 -15.96
N ASP A 51 -17.13 6.01 -15.66
CA ASP A 51 -18.22 5.53 -16.50
C ASP A 51 -19.36 6.53 -16.55
N SER A 52 -19.94 6.69 -17.72
CA SER A 52 -21.11 7.54 -17.95
C SER A 52 -22.28 6.66 -18.37
N CYS A 53 -23.39 6.69 -17.62
CA CYS A 53 -24.59 5.88 -17.89
C CYS A 53 -24.25 4.38 -18.09
N GLN A 54 -23.31 3.85 -17.30
CA GLN A 54 -22.78 2.48 -17.36
C GLN A 54 -21.93 2.13 -18.61
N PHE A 55 -21.76 3.07 -19.54
CA PHE A 55 -20.78 2.93 -20.63
C PHE A 55 -19.37 3.20 -20.14
N LYS A 56 -18.42 2.41 -20.60
CA LYS A 56 -16.99 2.71 -20.39
C LYS A 56 -16.64 4.00 -21.11
N THR A 57 -16.16 4.99 -20.38
CA THR A 57 -15.79 6.28 -20.97
C THR A 57 -14.27 6.36 -21.18
N LEU A 58 -13.87 6.70 -22.39
CA LEU A 58 -12.48 6.89 -22.79
C LEU A 58 -12.27 8.34 -23.24
N LEU A 59 -11.30 9.03 -22.64
CA LEU A 59 -10.78 10.28 -23.21
C LEU A 59 -9.74 9.93 -24.27
N VAL A 60 -9.90 10.46 -25.48
CA VAL A 60 -9.02 10.23 -26.63
C VAL A 60 -8.39 11.56 -27.01
N ALA A 61 -7.06 11.61 -27.05
CA ALA A 61 -6.37 12.83 -27.46
C ALA A 61 -5.03 12.50 -28.14
N ARG A 62 -4.51 13.46 -28.89
CA ARG A 62 -3.14 13.51 -29.38
C ARG A 62 -2.36 14.51 -28.53
N PRO A 63 -1.54 14.07 -27.55
CA PRO A 63 -0.78 14.98 -26.71
C PRO A 63 0.12 15.89 -27.54
N PRO A 64 0.11 17.22 -27.31
CA PRO A 64 1.02 18.13 -28.00
C PRO A 64 2.46 17.89 -27.57
N ARG A 65 3.40 18.18 -28.47
CA ARG A 65 4.82 18.25 -28.16
C ARG A 65 5.32 19.69 -28.33
N VAL A 66 6.25 20.07 -27.51
CA VAL A 66 6.94 21.37 -27.56
C VAL A 66 8.42 21.15 -27.90
N ASN A 67 9.02 22.05 -28.64
CA ASN A 67 10.47 22.06 -28.90
C ASN A 67 11.14 23.08 -27.97
N CYS A 68 11.67 22.59 -26.85
CA CYS A 68 12.35 23.43 -25.87
C CYS A 68 13.81 23.64 -26.27
N PRO A 69 14.32 24.89 -26.27
CA PRO A 69 15.73 25.14 -26.60
C PRO A 69 16.73 24.43 -25.69
N GLU A 70 16.36 24.15 -24.44
CA GLU A 70 17.22 23.50 -23.45
C GLU A 70 17.02 21.98 -23.38
N HIS A 71 15.77 21.50 -23.60
CA HIS A 71 15.42 20.09 -23.38
C HIS A 71 15.01 19.35 -24.66
N GLY A 72 15.04 20.03 -25.81
CA GLY A 72 14.62 19.46 -27.10
C GLY A 72 13.11 19.17 -27.15
N VAL A 73 12.71 18.22 -28.00
CA VAL A 73 11.29 17.89 -28.19
C VAL A 73 10.77 17.06 -27.02
N LYS A 74 9.75 17.60 -26.33
CA LYS A 74 9.10 16.98 -25.17
C LYS A 74 7.60 16.89 -25.35
N THR A 75 7.01 15.76 -24.93
CA THR A 75 5.55 15.59 -24.90
C THR A 75 4.98 16.31 -23.65
N VAL A 76 3.99 17.14 -23.86
CA VAL A 76 3.31 17.88 -22.80
C VAL A 76 2.46 16.93 -21.94
N SER A 77 2.48 17.15 -20.64
CA SER A 77 1.62 16.42 -19.72
C SER A 77 0.15 16.83 -19.91
N VAL A 78 -0.74 15.85 -19.94
CA VAL A 78 -2.19 16.10 -19.99
C VAL A 78 -2.72 16.37 -18.58
N PRO A 79 -3.70 17.27 -18.40
CA PRO A 79 -4.16 17.66 -17.04
C PRO A 79 -5.02 16.60 -16.36
N TRP A 80 -5.53 15.62 -17.09
CA TRP A 80 -6.43 14.59 -16.56
C TRP A 80 -5.77 13.29 -16.17
N ALA A 81 -4.48 13.09 -16.46
CA ALA A 81 -3.79 11.84 -16.16
C ALA A 81 -2.34 12.10 -15.75
N GLU A 82 -1.83 11.29 -14.84
CA GLU A 82 -0.41 11.29 -14.50
C GLU A 82 0.45 10.72 -15.64
N LYS A 83 1.73 11.04 -15.60
CA LYS A 83 2.71 10.53 -16.60
C LYS A 83 2.63 9.01 -16.69
N SER A 84 2.58 8.50 -17.90
CA SER A 84 2.49 7.06 -18.22
C SER A 84 1.22 6.33 -17.75
N SER A 85 0.27 7.00 -17.11
CA SER A 85 -1.03 6.40 -16.78
C SER A 85 -1.90 6.19 -18.02
N ARG A 86 -2.70 5.12 -18.02
CA ARG A 86 -3.80 4.87 -18.96
C ARG A 86 -5.16 5.23 -18.37
N PHE A 87 -5.16 5.78 -17.17
CA PHE A 87 -6.34 6.13 -16.40
C PHE A 87 -6.33 7.61 -16.05
N THR A 88 -7.49 8.21 -15.97
CA THR A 88 -7.59 9.57 -15.47
C THR A 88 -7.43 9.61 -13.96
N ILE A 89 -6.99 10.75 -13.43
CA ILE A 89 -6.85 10.98 -11.98
C ILE A 89 -8.18 10.71 -11.25
N LEU A 90 -9.30 11.09 -11.86
CA LEU A 90 -10.63 10.85 -11.26
C LEU A 90 -10.97 9.36 -11.22
N PHE A 91 -10.61 8.59 -12.27
CA PHE A 91 -10.81 7.13 -12.24
C PHE A 91 -9.92 6.45 -11.22
N GLU A 92 -8.64 6.86 -11.11
CA GLU A 92 -7.73 6.32 -10.09
C GLU A 92 -8.23 6.62 -8.68
N ARG A 93 -8.81 7.81 -8.45
CA ARG A 93 -9.42 8.14 -7.15
C ARG A 93 -10.60 7.22 -6.82
N LEU A 94 -11.54 7.06 -7.76
CA LEU A 94 -12.65 6.11 -7.60
C LEU A 94 -12.13 4.69 -7.33
N ALA A 95 -11.07 4.26 -8.04
CA ALA A 95 -10.50 2.93 -7.86
C ALA A 95 -9.96 2.72 -6.43
N ILE A 96 -9.35 3.75 -5.84
CA ILE A 96 -8.88 3.70 -4.45
C ILE A 96 -10.07 3.61 -3.48
N ASP A 97 -11.12 4.42 -3.69
CA ASP A 97 -12.32 4.40 -2.84
C ASP A 97 -13.01 3.02 -2.88
N VAL A 98 -13.12 2.42 -4.07
CA VAL A 98 -13.67 1.07 -4.25
C VAL A 98 -12.78 0.00 -3.61
N LEU A 99 -11.45 0.10 -3.74
CA LEU A 99 -10.51 -0.81 -3.09
C LEU A 99 -10.63 -0.77 -1.56
N LEU A 100 -10.75 0.42 -0.98
CA LEU A 100 -10.95 0.60 0.46
C LEU A 100 -12.29 0.01 0.92
N ALA A 101 -13.36 0.17 0.13
CA ALA A 101 -14.67 -0.38 0.45
C ALA A 101 -14.74 -1.90 0.33
N THR A 102 -14.09 -2.48 -0.68
CA THR A 102 -14.11 -3.94 -0.93
C THR A 102 -13.03 -4.70 -0.20
N GLN A 103 -11.98 -4.02 0.26
CA GLN A 103 -10.79 -4.58 0.94
C GLN A 103 -10.07 -5.69 0.16
N THR A 104 -10.43 -5.91 -1.09
CA THR A 104 -9.80 -6.91 -1.96
C THR A 104 -9.69 -6.44 -3.40
N VAL A 105 -8.56 -6.75 -4.04
CA VAL A 105 -8.36 -6.49 -5.47
C VAL A 105 -9.44 -7.18 -6.31
N LYS A 106 -9.76 -8.45 -6.00
CA LYS A 106 -10.77 -9.22 -6.72
C LYS A 106 -12.17 -8.60 -6.63
N GLY A 107 -12.56 -8.09 -5.47
CA GLY A 107 -13.84 -7.39 -5.29
C GLY A 107 -13.90 -6.08 -6.09
N ALA A 108 -12.81 -5.30 -6.05
CA ALA A 108 -12.72 -4.04 -6.78
C ALA A 108 -12.79 -4.22 -8.31
N MET A 109 -12.14 -5.24 -8.87
CA MET A 109 -12.12 -5.55 -10.31
C MET A 109 -13.54 -5.61 -10.92
N GLY A 110 -14.45 -6.31 -10.25
CA GLY A 110 -15.83 -6.47 -10.74
C GLY A 110 -16.57 -5.15 -10.85
N ILE A 111 -16.42 -4.28 -9.86
CA ILE A 111 -17.07 -2.97 -9.81
C ILE A 111 -16.43 -2.01 -10.83
N LEU A 112 -15.10 -1.96 -10.87
CA LEU A 112 -14.34 -1.07 -11.75
C LEU A 112 -14.31 -1.56 -13.20
N ARG A 113 -14.67 -2.80 -13.46
CA ARG A 113 -14.56 -3.45 -14.78
C ARG A 113 -13.14 -3.35 -15.35
N THR A 114 -12.15 -3.70 -14.51
CA THR A 114 -10.71 -3.67 -14.80
C THR A 114 -10.11 -5.07 -14.62
N SER A 115 -8.94 -5.30 -15.18
CA SER A 115 -8.15 -6.52 -14.94
C SER A 115 -7.50 -6.50 -13.53
N TRP A 116 -6.94 -7.65 -13.13
CA TRP A 116 -6.14 -7.74 -11.91
C TRP A 116 -4.95 -6.77 -11.94
N ASP A 117 -4.19 -6.77 -13.04
CA ASP A 117 -2.98 -5.96 -13.19
C ASP A 117 -3.30 -4.46 -13.15
N GLU A 118 -4.39 -4.04 -13.79
CA GLU A 118 -4.85 -2.65 -13.73
C GLU A 118 -5.26 -2.24 -12.32
N THR A 119 -6.01 -3.11 -11.61
CA THR A 119 -6.42 -2.82 -10.24
C THR A 119 -5.24 -2.82 -9.28
N TRP A 120 -4.30 -3.78 -9.45
CA TRP A 120 -3.07 -3.82 -8.67
C TRP A 120 -2.17 -2.61 -8.92
N TYR A 121 -2.13 -2.11 -10.14
CA TYR A 121 -1.43 -0.88 -10.48
C TYR A 121 -1.93 0.33 -9.69
N PHE A 122 -3.26 0.45 -9.43
CA PHE A 122 -3.78 1.50 -8.57
C PHE A 122 -3.29 1.38 -7.12
N VAL A 123 -3.24 0.15 -6.59
CA VAL A 123 -2.70 -0.12 -5.24
C VAL A 123 -1.25 0.35 -5.17
N GLN A 124 -0.41 -0.10 -6.10
CA GLN A 124 1.02 0.26 -6.12
C GLN A 124 1.24 1.77 -6.18
N ARG A 125 0.48 2.47 -7.02
CA ARG A 125 0.57 3.93 -7.16
C ARG A 125 0.07 4.66 -5.92
N ALA A 126 -1.03 4.19 -5.32
CA ALA A 126 -1.56 4.76 -4.09
C ALA A 126 -0.57 4.62 -2.93
N VAL A 127 0.02 3.43 -2.76
CA VAL A 127 1.04 3.17 -1.74
C VAL A 127 2.26 4.06 -1.96
N ARG A 128 2.79 4.13 -3.18
CA ARG A 128 3.94 5.01 -3.49
C ARG A 128 3.66 6.46 -3.16
N ARG A 129 2.51 7.00 -3.61
CA ARG A 129 2.11 8.38 -3.28
C ARG A 129 1.92 8.61 -1.78
N GLY A 130 1.46 7.59 -1.05
CA GLY A 130 1.36 7.63 0.41
C GLY A 130 2.74 7.71 1.06
N GLN A 131 3.67 6.87 0.62
CA GLN A 131 5.05 6.87 1.11
C GLN A 131 5.77 8.19 0.81
N ASP A 132 5.63 8.73 -0.41
CA ASP A 132 6.26 10.01 -0.81
C ASP A 132 5.77 11.21 0.01
N ARG A 133 4.57 11.12 0.61
CA ARG A 133 3.97 12.17 1.45
C ARG A 133 4.09 11.90 2.93
N LYS A 134 4.61 10.75 3.31
CA LYS A 134 4.71 10.35 4.71
C LYS A 134 5.76 11.22 5.40
N GLU A 135 5.32 11.96 6.40
CA GLU A 135 6.21 12.72 7.28
C GLU A 135 6.64 11.86 8.46
N ALA A 136 7.91 11.98 8.85
CA ALA A 136 8.40 11.32 10.05
C ALA A 136 7.76 12.00 11.29
N LYS A 137 7.03 11.22 12.08
CA LYS A 137 6.39 11.64 13.32
C LYS A 137 6.95 10.82 14.48
N PRO A 138 6.85 11.32 15.74
CA PRO A 138 7.17 10.50 16.91
C PRO A 138 6.34 9.22 16.94
N LEU A 139 6.94 8.14 17.42
CA LEU A 139 6.32 6.82 17.53
C LEU A 139 6.40 6.33 18.99
N PRO A 140 5.60 6.86 19.91
CA PRO A 140 5.72 6.52 21.34
C PRO A 140 5.37 5.06 21.63
N ARG A 141 4.42 4.50 20.90
CA ARG A 141 3.98 3.11 21.10
C ARG A 141 4.00 2.35 19.80
N ILE A 142 4.94 1.42 19.68
CA ILE A 142 5.07 0.59 18.50
C ILE A 142 4.82 -0.88 18.83
N GLY A 143 4.39 -1.62 17.81
CA GLY A 143 4.31 -3.09 17.84
C GLY A 143 5.25 -3.69 16.82
N ILE A 144 5.83 -4.85 17.11
CA ILE A 144 6.56 -5.67 16.16
C ILE A 144 5.96 -7.07 16.13
N ASP A 145 5.71 -7.58 14.93
CA ASP A 145 5.09 -8.90 14.71
C ASP A 145 5.49 -9.46 13.36
N GLU A 146 5.29 -10.77 13.14
CA GLU A 146 5.47 -11.39 11.84
C GLU A 146 4.15 -11.68 11.14
N LYS A 147 4.22 -11.66 9.81
CA LYS A 147 3.12 -12.05 8.93
C LYS A 147 3.61 -13.02 7.86
N ALA A 148 3.06 -14.24 7.85
CA ALA A 148 3.22 -15.14 6.72
C ALA A 148 2.42 -14.62 5.50
N PHE A 149 3.08 -14.47 4.33
CA PHE A 149 2.45 -13.96 3.12
C PHE A 149 2.36 -14.97 1.98
N ALA A 150 3.07 -16.10 2.07
CA ALA A 150 3.01 -17.17 1.09
C ALA A 150 2.92 -18.56 1.77
N LYS A 151 2.60 -19.59 0.97
CA LYS A 151 2.69 -20.98 1.42
C LYS A 151 4.18 -21.36 1.54
N GLY A 152 4.59 -21.79 2.70
CA GLY A 152 5.97 -22.10 3.04
C GLY A 152 6.35 -21.37 4.30
N GLN A 153 7.58 -20.91 4.37
CA GLN A 153 8.12 -20.16 5.52
C GLN A 153 8.49 -18.73 5.11
N ASP A 154 7.74 -18.13 4.20
CA ASP A 154 7.96 -16.76 3.77
C ASP A 154 7.24 -15.82 4.74
N TYR A 155 8.01 -15.14 5.55
CA TYR A 155 7.54 -14.20 6.57
C TYR A 155 8.04 -12.80 6.30
N LEU A 156 7.22 -11.83 6.69
CA LEU A 156 7.59 -10.42 6.79
C LEU A 156 7.55 -10.01 8.26
N THR A 157 8.56 -9.32 8.72
CA THR A 157 8.55 -8.59 9.99
C THR A 157 7.99 -7.19 9.75
N LEU A 158 7.10 -6.76 10.62
CA LEU A 158 6.37 -5.49 10.50
C LEU A 158 6.53 -4.69 11.79
N ILE A 159 6.76 -3.39 11.68
CA ILE A 159 6.61 -2.44 12.79
C ILE A 159 5.36 -1.62 12.57
N TYR A 160 4.54 -1.52 13.60
CA TYR A 160 3.28 -0.78 13.62
C TYR A 160 3.33 0.39 14.58
N ASP A 161 2.75 1.52 14.17
CA ASP A 161 2.28 2.53 15.10
C ASP A 161 0.96 2.03 15.73
N LEU A 162 0.95 1.84 17.03
CA LEU A 162 -0.21 1.32 17.76
C LEU A 162 -1.26 2.40 18.05
N GLU A 163 -0.92 3.68 17.91
CA GLU A 163 -1.87 4.79 18.11
C GLU A 163 -2.69 5.05 16.84
N GLU A 164 -2.04 5.08 15.69
CA GLU A 164 -2.72 5.33 14.42
C GLU A 164 -3.03 4.05 13.61
N SER A 165 -2.60 2.87 14.10
CA SER A 165 -2.81 1.59 13.43
C SER A 165 -2.22 1.56 12.02
N THR A 166 -1.04 2.14 11.83
CA THR A 166 -0.33 2.20 10.55
C THR A 166 0.94 1.35 10.56
N VAL A 167 1.32 0.82 9.40
CA VAL A 167 2.60 0.11 9.23
C VAL A 167 3.70 1.15 8.99
N GLU A 168 4.75 1.09 9.80
CA GLU A 168 5.85 2.04 9.76
C GLU A 168 7.09 1.49 9.05
N ALA A 169 7.38 0.20 9.22
CA ALA A 169 8.50 -0.47 8.57
C ALA A 169 8.17 -1.93 8.25
N ILE A 170 8.82 -2.48 7.23
CA ILE A 170 8.67 -3.86 6.78
C ILE A 170 10.04 -4.40 6.40
N SER A 171 10.35 -5.63 6.79
CA SER A 171 11.52 -6.37 6.30
C SER A 171 11.18 -7.84 6.03
N ASP A 172 11.96 -8.46 5.16
CA ASP A 172 11.85 -9.90 4.90
C ASP A 172 12.39 -10.72 6.08
N GLY A 173 11.76 -11.85 6.37
CA GLY A 173 12.15 -12.77 7.43
C GLY A 173 11.41 -12.56 8.75
N HIS A 174 11.81 -13.32 9.78
CA HIS A 174 11.24 -13.30 11.13
C HIS A 174 12.29 -13.56 12.22
N ASP A 175 13.55 -13.34 11.89
CA ASP A 175 14.69 -13.52 12.79
C ASP A 175 15.15 -12.18 13.40
N THR A 176 16.26 -12.23 14.16
CA THR A 176 16.82 -11.03 14.77
C THR A 176 17.28 -10.01 13.73
N GLU A 177 17.81 -10.46 12.60
CA GLU A 177 18.33 -9.60 11.54
C GLU A 177 17.18 -8.87 10.84
N ALA A 178 16.07 -9.56 10.59
CA ALA A 178 14.85 -8.97 10.08
C ALA A 178 14.29 -7.89 11.04
N GLY A 179 14.25 -8.17 12.34
CA GLY A 179 13.85 -7.20 13.34
C GLY A 179 14.75 -5.96 13.37
N VAL A 180 16.08 -6.14 13.35
CA VAL A 180 17.04 -5.02 13.28
C VAL A 180 16.88 -4.23 11.99
N ALA A 181 16.69 -4.90 10.85
CA ALA A 181 16.46 -4.25 9.56
C ALA A 181 15.17 -3.41 9.57
N CYS A 182 14.11 -3.89 10.23
CA CYS A 182 12.89 -3.13 10.45
C CYS A 182 13.12 -1.86 11.27
N PHE A 183 13.74 -1.99 12.45
CA PHE A 183 14.02 -0.83 13.30
C PHE A 183 14.95 0.18 12.63
N SER A 184 15.90 -0.28 11.80
CA SER A 184 16.84 0.59 11.07
C SER A 184 16.16 1.46 9.97
N GLN A 185 14.92 1.19 9.61
CA GLN A 185 14.13 2.03 8.70
C GLN A 185 13.52 3.25 9.42
N LEU A 186 13.45 3.22 10.75
CA LEU A 186 12.96 4.34 11.55
C LEU A 186 14.06 5.39 11.71
N SER A 187 13.68 6.66 11.74
CA SER A 187 14.66 7.73 11.98
C SER A 187 15.19 7.70 13.42
N PRO A 188 16.36 8.28 13.69
CA PRO A 188 16.89 8.39 15.06
C PRO A 188 15.91 9.07 16.01
N GLU A 189 15.18 10.09 15.53
CA GLU A 189 14.19 10.81 16.31
C GLU A 189 12.97 9.92 16.64
N GLN A 190 12.54 9.08 15.69
CA GLN A 190 11.48 8.10 15.92
C GLN A 190 11.92 7.06 16.96
N ILE A 191 13.11 6.49 16.83
CA ILE A 191 13.67 5.54 17.81
C ILE A 191 13.79 6.17 19.20
N ALA A 192 14.23 7.42 19.30
CA ALA A 192 14.32 8.13 20.57
C ALA A 192 12.96 8.39 21.22
N SER A 193 11.90 8.55 20.42
CA SER A 193 10.54 8.81 20.90
C SER A 193 9.82 7.55 21.41
N VAL A 194 10.38 6.35 21.20
CA VAL A 194 9.75 5.09 21.61
C VAL A 194 9.69 4.99 23.13
N GLU A 195 8.50 4.87 23.68
CA GLU A 195 8.21 4.67 25.10
C GLU A 195 7.85 3.21 25.41
N ALA A 196 7.17 2.53 24.48
CA ALA A 196 6.80 1.12 24.62
C ALA A 196 6.87 0.37 23.28
N VAL A 197 7.33 -0.89 23.35
CA VAL A 197 7.39 -1.82 22.21
C VAL A 197 6.59 -3.06 22.57
N ALA A 198 5.43 -3.23 21.96
CA ALA A 198 4.62 -4.42 22.09
C ALA A 198 5.14 -5.52 21.16
N MET A 199 5.33 -6.72 21.68
CA MET A 199 5.78 -7.88 20.89
C MET A 199 5.26 -9.18 21.51
N ASP A 200 5.36 -10.26 20.72
CA ASP A 200 5.26 -11.60 21.28
C ASP A 200 6.50 -11.92 22.14
N MET A 201 6.59 -13.15 22.68
CA MET A 201 7.76 -13.58 23.45
C MET A 201 8.90 -14.12 22.57
N SER A 202 9.00 -13.66 21.30
CA SER A 202 10.07 -14.08 20.39
C SER A 202 11.44 -13.61 20.90
N PRO A 203 12.37 -14.51 21.18
CA PRO A 203 13.74 -14.12 21.54
C PRO A 203 14.43 -13.29 20.46
N ALA A 204 14.05 -13.50 19.19
CA ALA A 204 14.58 -12.77 18.05
C ALA A 204 14.24 -11.28 18.13
N TYR A 205 12.98 -10.96 18.37
CA TYR A 205 12.52 -9.57 18.47
C TYR A 205 12.98 -8.87 19.73
N VAL A 206 13.01 -9.59 20.86
CA VAL A 206 13.59 -9.06 22.11
C VAL A 206 15.06 -8.67 21.88
N LYS A 207 15.84 -9.54 21.20
CA LYS A 207 17.24 -9.27 20.87
C LYS A 207 17.39 -8.09 19.92
N ALA A 208 16.56 -8.02 18.87
CA ALA A 208 16.56 -6.91 17.91
C ALA A 208 16.24 -5.57 18.60
N ALA A 209 15.21 -5.52 19.44
CA ALA A 209 14.86 -4.33 20.20
C ALA A 209 15.99 -3.87 21.12
N LYS A 210 16.64 -4.79 21.83
CA LYS A 210 17.81 -4.47 22.72
C LYS A 210 19.01 -3.92 21.95
N GLN A 211 19.18 -4.28 20.69
CA GLN A 211 20.27 -3.77 19.85
C GLN A 211 20.00 -2.37 19.29
N THR A 212 18.73 -1.98 19.15
CA THR A 212 18.36 -0.80 18.36
C THR A 212 17.66 0.29 19.17
N ILE A 213 16.93 -0.08 20.24
CA ILE A 213 16.15 0.86 21.05
C ILE A 213 16.85 1.14 22.37
N PRO A 214 17.10 2.41 22.71
CA PRO A 214 17.67 2.76 24.02
C PRO A 214 16.75 2.32 25.16
N LEU A 215 17.32 1.70 26.22
CA LEU A 215 16.59 1.19 27.39
C LEU A 215 15.46 0.20 27.03
N ALA A 216 15.64 -0.60 25.99
CA ALA A 216 14.64 -1.52 25.48
C ALA A 216 14.03 -2.44 26.56
N GLU A 217 14.84 -2.87 27.54
CA GLU A 217 14.35 -3.76 28.63
C GLU A 217 13.23 -3.15 29.46
N GLU A 218 13.22 -1.82 29.61
CA GLU A 218 12.20 -1.09 30.34
C GLU A 218 10.95 -0.78 29.48
N LYS A 219 11.09 -0.90 28.14
CA LYS A 219 10.08 -0.51 27.16
C LYS A 219 9.36 -1.71 26.55
N ILE A 220 9.92 -2.93 26.64
CA ILE A 220 9.31 -4.13 26.05
C ILE A 220 8.05 -4.51 26.84
N VAL A 221 6.95 -4.67 26.13
CA VAL A 221 5.66 -5.14 26.65
C VAL A 221 5.25 -6.39 25.86
N HIS A 222 5.02 -7.50 26.56
CA HIS A 222 4.57 -8.72 25.92
C HIS A 222 3.07 -8.72 25.67
N ASP A 223 2.66 -9.18 24.50
CA ASP A 223 1.25 -9.30 24.14
C ASP A 223 0.52 -10.25 25.12
N ARG A 224 -0.52 -9.73 25.72
CA ARG A 224 -1.37 -10.43 26.69
C ARG A 224 -1.93 -11.75 26.11
N PHE A 225 -2.29 -11.80 24.84
CA PHE A 225 -2.83 -12.99 24.22
C PHE A 225 -1.82 -14.14 24.25
N HIS A 226 -0.57 -13.88 23.87
CA HIS A 226 0.50 -14.87 23.88
C HIS A 226 0.86 -15.34 25.30
N VAL A 227 0.88 -14.43 26.28
CA VAL A 227 1.08 -14.76 27.69
C VAL A 227 -0.02 -15.70 28.19
N MET A 228 -1.29 -15.37 27.93
CA MET A 228 -2.44 -16.19 28.33
C MET A 228 -2.46 -17.55 27.62
N GLN A 229 -2.05 -17.61 26.35
CA GLN A 229 -1.94 -18.87 25.61
C GLN A 229 -0.91 -19.83 26.26
N LEU A 230 0.25 -19.29 26.70
CA LEU A 230 1.25 -20.11 27.39
C LEU A 230 0.73 -20.59 28.75
N ALA A 231 0.06 -19.75 29.51
CA ALA A 231 -0.55 -20.12 30.79
C ALA A 231 -1.59 -21.25 30.58
N THR A 232 -2.46 -21.11 29.58
CA THR A 232 -3.45 -22.13 29.24
C THR A 232 -2.80 -23.44 28.81
N LYS A 233 -1.76 -23.40 28.00
CA LYS A 233 -0.99 -24.61 27.60
C LYS A 233 -0.33 -25.29 28.81
N ALA A 234 0.21 -24.53 29.75
CA ALA A 234 0.80 -25.05 30.98
C ALA A 234 -0.24 -25.77 31.85
N VAL A 235 -1.39 -25.14 32.09
CA VAL A 235 -2.51 -25.73 32.82
C VAL A 235 -3.00 -27.02 32.15
N ASP A 236 -3.18 -27.01 30.84
CA ASP A 236 -3.63 -28.21 30.09
C ASP A 236 -2.61 -29.32 30.15
N LYS A 237 -1.32 -29.04 30.11
CA LYS A 237 -0.23 -30.02 30.30
C LYS A 237 -0.30 -30.69 31.67
N VAL A 238 -0.51 -29.91 32.74
CA VAL A 238 -0.65 -30.43 34.09
C VAL A 238 -1.93 -31.29 34.18
N ARG A 239 -3.07 -30.78 33.73
CA ARG A 239 -4.34 -31.49 33.71
C ARG A 239 -4.23 -32.85 33.04
N ARG A 240 -3.63 -32.91 31.84
CA ARG A 240 -3.42 -34.17 31.09
C ARG A 240 -2.47 -35.10 31.82
N GLY A 241 -1.46 -34.56 32.50
CA GLY A 241 -0.52 -35.36 33.32
C GLY A 241 -1.20 -36.03 34.50
N GLU A 242 -1.98 -35.27 35.26
CA GLU A 242 -2.72 -35.78 36.41
C GLU A 242 -3.81 -36.78 36.01
N HIS A 243 -4.55 -36.44 34.94
CA HIS A 243 -5.56 -37.42 34.41
C HIS A 243 -4.93 -38.75 34.06
N ARG A 244 -3.75 -38.79 33.42
CA ARG A 244 -3.05 -40.07 33.11
C ARG A 244 -2.64 -40.82 34.37
N LYS A 245 -2.17 -40.14 35.40
CA LYS A 245 -1.81 -40.78 36.68
C LYS A 245 -3.03 -41.41 37.35
N LEU A 246 -4.13 -40.66 37.47
CA LEU A 246 -5.36 -41.13 38.08
C LEU A 246 -5.95 -42.32 37.30
N MET A 247 -5.88 -42.33 35.98
CA MET A 247 -6.31 -43.48 35.16
C MET A 247 -5.42 -44.70 35.35
N LEU A 248 -4.13 -44.56 35.66
CA LEU A 248 -3.23 -45.66 35.98
C LEU A 248 -3.46 -46.23 37.39
N GLU A 249 -3.97 -45.40 38.31
CA GLU A 249 -4.26 -45.76 39.69
C GLU A 249 -5.70 -46.28 39.85
N ASP A 250 -6.46 -46.42 38.78
CA ASP A 250 -7.89 -46.87 38.76
C ASP A 250 -8.81 -45.92 39.56
N ASP A 251 -8.42 -44.61 39.62
CA ASP A 251 -9.08 -43.59 40.42
C ASP A 251 -10.09 -42.82 39.55
N ASN A 252 -11.38 -43.08 39.79
CA ASN A 252 -12.50 -42.50 39.04
C ASN A 252 -12.92 -41.08 39.46
N ARG A 253 -12.15 -40.38 40.28
CA ARG A 253 -12.52 -39.00 40.77
C ARG A 253 -12.65 -37.98 39.64
N LEU A 254 -12.24 -38.27 38.40
CA LEU A 254 -12.33 -37.42 37.22
C LEU A 254 -13.19 -38.00 36.09
N ALA A 255 -13.97 -39.05 36.36
CA ALA A 255 -14.90 -39.63 35.40
C ALA A 255 -16.18 -38.80 35.26
#